data_2c6aa31869a4a3cdc3128ab7b80649cb
#
_entry.id   2c6aa31869a4a3cdc3128ab7b80649cb
#
_cell.length_a   1.000
_cell.length_b   1.000
_cell.length_c   1.000
_cell.angle_alpha   90.00
_cell.angle_beta   90.00
_cell.angle_gamma   90.00
#
_symmetry.space_group_name_H-M   'P 1'
#
loop_
_entity.id
_entity.type
_entity.pdbx_description
1 polymer ?
#
loop_
_entity_poly.entity_id
_entity_poly.type
_entity_poly.pdbx_seq_one_letter_code
_entity_poly.pdbx_strand_id
1 'polypeptide(L)'
;MSTENIDQQIKLYGQPLSERFGAVVGAYGITQRRLAEVLGLSAPMLSQLNSGRRIKIGNPAVYERLVMLEQRAGTSDIEKVLTEVEQSQPVLTTTQIQTGIHGESNAVSALASVVPLAELEAALESLGAQTPTLSKVIELAAREARHHDSAAGLS
;
A
#
# COMPACT_ATOMS: atom_id res chain seq x y z
N MET A 1 29.77 -4.79 12.10
CA MET A 1 28.91 -4.95 10.91
C MET A 1 28.53 -6.40 10.83
N SER A 2 27.29 -6.69 11.02
CA SER A 2 26.85 -8.08 10.92
C SER A 2 26.46 -8.33 9.47
N THR A 3 27.28 -9.06 8.74
CA THR A 3 26.99 -9.56 7.39
C THR A 3 25.62 -10.24 7.35
N GLU A 4 25.27 -10.92 8.41
CA GLU A 4 23.95 -11.56 8.61
C GLU A 4 22.78 -10.58 8.55
N ASN A 5 22.91 -9.38 9.10
CA ASN A 5 21.86 -8.36 9.03
C ASN A 5 21.68 -7.83 7.60
N ILE A 6 22.78 -7.68 6.87
CA ILE A 6 22.75 -7.30 5.45
C ILE A 6 22.09 -8.39 4.61
N ASP A 7 22.42 -9.65 4.85
CA ASP A 7 21.79 -10.80 4.19
C ASP A 7 20.28 -10.84 4.46
N GLN A 8 19.85 -10.48 5.67
CA GLN A 8 18.44 -10.37 6.00
C GLN A 8 17.77 -9.17 5.31
N GLN A 9 18.46 -8.04 5.16
CA GLN A 9 17.96 -6.93 4.35
C GLN A 9 17.77 -7.34 2.89
N ILE A 10 18.72 -8.06 2.31
CA ILE A 10 18.62 -8.58 0.94
C ILE A 10 17.39 -9.51 0.78
N LYS A 11 17.16 -10.38 1.73
CA LYS A 11 15.98 -11.27 1.72
C LYS A 11 14.67 -10.51 1.78
N LEU A 12 14.61 -9.41 2.52
CA LEU A 12 13.39 -8.61 2.70
C LEU A 12 13.14 -7.62 1.56
N TYR A 13 14.19 -7.03 1.02
CA TYR A 13 14.12 -5.88 0.12
C TYR A 13 14.77 -6.12 -1.25
N GLY A 14 15.32 -7.31 -1.48
CA GLY A 14 16.01 -7.67 -2.73
C GLY A 14 17.42 -7.15 -2.84
N GLN A 15 17.79 -6.10 -2.11
CA GLN A 15 19.11 -5.47 -2.08
C GLN A 15 19.40 -4.90 -0.68
N PRO A 16 20.68 -4.67 -0.34
CA PRO A 16 21.01 -3.94 0.86
C PRO A 16 20.38 -2.53 0.83
N LEU A 17 19.88 -2.07 1.96
CA LEU A 17 19.29 -0.73 2.06
C LEU A 17 20.32 0.37 1.75
N SER A 18 21.60 0.13 2.06
CA SER A 18 22.69 1.05 1.70
C SER A 18 22.81 1.31 0.20
N GLU A 19 22.63 0.30 -0.63
CA GLU A 19 22.63 0.42 -2.08
C GLU A 19 21.39 1.17 -2.58
N ARG A 20 20.23 0.86 -2.06
CA ARG A 20 18.97 1.54 -2.41
C ARG A 20 19.00 3.01 -2.04
N PHE A 21 19.43 3.34 -0.83
CA PHE A 21 19.59 4.74 -0.39
C PHE A 21 20.67 5.48 -1.21
N GLY A 22 21.79 4.82 -1.48
CA GLY A 22 22.86 5.37 -2.32
C GLY A 22 22.41 5.67 -3.74
N ALA A 23 21.62 4.80 -4.34
CA ALA A 23 21.06 5.01 -5.67
C ALA A 23 20.12 6.23 -5.72
N VAL A 24 19.26 6.39 -4.72
CA VAL A 24 18.35 7.54 -4.62
C VAL A 24 19.13 8.84 -4.37
N VAL A 25 20.09 8.84 -3.45
CA VAL A 25 20.98 9.98 -3.20
C VAL A 25 21.70 10.42 -4.47
N GLY A 26 22.24 9.45 -5.22
CA GLY A 26 22.92 9.72 -6.49
C GLY A 26 21.98 10.23 -7.59
N ALA A 27 20.81 9.62 -7.74
CA ALA A 27 19.85 9.99 -8.77
C ALA A 27 19.25 11.39 -8.57
N TYR A 28 19.01 11.79 -7.32
CA TYR A 28 18.43 13.09 -6.98
C TYR A 28 19.47 14.16 -6.62
N GLY A 29 20.75 13.79 -6.45
CA GLY A 29 21.79 14.71 -6.04
C GLY A 29 21.56 15.34 -4.66
N ILE A 30 20.92 14.61 -3.75
CA ILE A 30 20.59 15.07 -2.40
C ILE A 30 21.54 14.48 -1.35
N THR A 31 21.53 15.04 -0.16
CA THR A 31 22.28 14.49 0.99
C THR A 31 21.50 13.37 1.67
N GLN A 32 22.19 12.50 2.41
CA GLN A 32 21.54 11.49 3.24
C GLN A 32 20.59 12.11 4.28
N ARG A 33 20.94 13.28 4.80
CA ARG A 33 20.06 14.03 5.71
C ARG A 33 18.75 14.41 5.03
N ARG A 34 18.82 14.94 3.81
CA ARG A 34 17.63 15.29 3.03
C ARG A 34 16.80 14.05 2.69
N LEU A 35 17.46 12.96 2.35
CA LEU A 35 16.75 11.68 2.14
C LEU A 35 16.01 11.24 3.40
N ALA A 36 16.63 11.33 4.58
CA ALA A 36 15.96 10.99 5.83
C ALA A 36 14.70 11.85 6.06
N GLU A 37 14.78 13.15 5.83
CA GLU A 37 13.64 14.08 5.94
C GLU A 37 12.50 13.69 5.00
N VAL A 38 12.79 13.44 3.74
CA VAL A 38 11.79 13.04 2.72
C VAL A 38 11.13 11.69 3.06
N LEU A 39 11.91 10.73 3.55
CA LEU A 39 11.39 9.43 3.97
C LEU A 39 10.60 9.49 5.29
N GLY A 40 10.77 10.56 6.08
CA GLY A 40 10.19 10.67 7.42
C GLY A 40 10.97 9.89 8.48
N LEU A 41 12.28 9.77 8.29
CA LEU A 41 13.21 9.14 9.23
C LEU A 41 14.07 10.18 9.94
N SER A 42 14.50 9.87 11.17
CA SER A 42 15.60 10.60 11.78
C SER A 42 16.93 10.23 11.12
N ALA A 43 17.89 11.16 11.11
CA ALA A 43 19.22 10.89 10.57
C ALA A 43 19.94 9.69 11.22
N PRO A 44 19.86 9.50 12.56
CA PRO A 44 20.40 8.29 13.20
C PRO A 44 19.72 7.01 12.74
N MET A 45 18.41 7.03 12.51
CA MET A 45 17.66 5.87 12.02
C MET A 45 18.09 5.47 10.61
N LEU A 46 18.21 6.45 9.70
CA LEU A 46 18.71 6.21 8.35
C LEU A 46 20.12 5.62 8.40
N SER A 47 21.00 6.17 9.25
CA SER A 47 22.36 5.67 9.43
C SER A 47 22.40 4.22 9.93
N GLN A 48 21.53 3.83 10.84
CA GLN A 48 21.42 2.46 11.33
C GLN A 48 20.95 1.49 10.26
N LEU A 49 20.00 1.89 9.44
CA LEU A 49 19.54 1.09 8.29
C LEU A 49 20.62 0.96 7.22
N ASN A 50 21.32 2.07 6.93
CA ASN A 50 22.39 2.12 5.95
C ASN A 50 23.61 1.28 6.34
N SER A 51 23.95 1.24 7.63
CA SER A 51 25.07 0.44 8.16
C SER A 51 24.74 -1.04 8.43
N GLY A 52 23.51 -1.45 8.25
CA GLY A 52 23.07 -2.80 8.59
C GLY A 52 22.92 -3.07 10.10
N ARG A 53 23.03 -2.06 10.95
CA ARG A 53 22.73 -2.20 12.38
C ARG A 53 21.26 -2.47 12.62
N ARG A 54 20.42 -1.98 11.74
CA ARG A 54 18.99 -2.25 11.74
C ARG A 54 18.59 -2.94 10.44
N ILE A 55 17.81 -4.01 10.57
CA ILE A 55 17.42 -4.87 9.45
C ILE A 55 16.18 -4.33 8.76
N LYS A 56 15.17 -3.94 9.54
CA LYS A 56 13.84 -3.60 9.03
C LYS A 56 13.52 -2.13 9.14
N ILE A 57 12.88 -1.63 8.10
CA ILE A 57 12.16 -0.36 8.13
C ILE A 57 10.91 -0.58 8.98
N GLY A 58 10.84 0.07 10.14
CA GLY A 58 9.74 -0.14 11.09
C GLY A 58 8.42 0.49 10.64
N ASN A 59 8.48 1.56 9.83
CA ASN A 59 7.30 2.23 9.30
C ASN A 59 7.13 1.90 7.81
N PRO A 60 6.06 1.21 7.42
CA PRO A 60 5.79 0.87 6.01
C PRO A 60 5.72 2.08 5.09
N ALA A 61 5.28 3.25 5.60
CA ALA A 61 5.25 4.49 4.84
C ALA A 61 6.64 4.92 4.34
N VAL A 62 7.67 4.67 5.12
CA VAL A 62 9.07 4.94 4.74
C VAL A 62 9.48 4.09 3.53
N TYR A 63 9.14 2.81 3.55
CA TYR A 63 9.45 1.91 2.45
C TYR A 63 8.72 2.30 1.17
N GLU A 64 7.46 2.64 1.24
CA GLU A 64 6.70 3.10 0.08
C GLU A 64 7.24 4.41 -0.49
N ARG A 65 7.61 5.36 0.35
CA ARG A 65 8.30 6.59 -0.09
C ARG A 65 9.62 6.30 -0.80
N LEU A 66 10.40 5.34 -0.30
CA LEU A 66 11.62 4.89 -0.96
C LEU A 66 11.32 4.34 -2.37
N VAL A 67 10.35 3.47 -2.50
CA VAL A 67 9.91 2.91 -3.79
C VAL A 67 9.41 4.00 -4.73
N MET A 68 8.66 4.97 -4.24
CA MET A 68 8.21 6.12 -5.05
C MET A 68 9.39 6.93 -5.59
N LEU A 69 10.43 7.16 -4.78
CA LEU A 69 11.65 7.86 -5.22
C LEU A 69 12.40 7.05 -6.28
N GLU A 70 12.52 5.74 -6.09
CA GLU A 70 13.18 4.86 -7.06
C GLU A 70 12.44 4.84 -8.42
N GLN A 71 11.12 4.77 -8.40
CA GLN A 71 10.30 4.76 -9.61
C GLN A 71 10.33 6.08 -10.38
N ARG A 72 10.53 7.19 -9.69
CA ARG A 72 10.57 8.53 -10.27
C ARG A 72 11.99 9.04 -10.50
N ALA A 73 13.01 8.20 -10.27
CA ALA A 73 14.39 8.53 -10.56
C ALA A 73 14.58 8.86 -12.05
N GLY A 74 15.26 9.96 -12.33
CA GLY A 74 15.46 10.46 -13.69
C GLY A 74 14.42 11.48 -14.19
N THR A 75 13.46 11.88 -13.36
CA THR A 75 12.52 12.95 -13.66
C THR A 75 13.21 14.31 -13.58
N SER A 76 12.85 15.24 -14.47
CA SER A 76 13.46 16.58 -14.55
C SER A 76 13.14 17.48 -13.35
N ASP A 77 11.99 17.28 -12.69
CA ASP A 77 11.50 18.10 -11.60
C ASP A 77 11.79 17.47 -10.22
N ILE A 78 13.08 17.41 -9.86
CA ILE A 78 13.57 16.78 -8.64
C ILE A 78 12.87 17.33 -7.38
N GLU A 79 12.84 18.66 -7.23
CA GLU A 79 12.24 19.31 -6.05
C GLU A 79 10.73 19.02 -5.92
N LYS A 80 10.04 18.96 -7.03
CA LYS A 80 8.62 18.62 -7.04
C LYS A 80 8.39 17.18 -6.59
N VAL A 81 9.18 16.23 -7.09
CA VAL A 81 9.09 14.81 -6.68
C VAL A 81 9.40 14.66 -5.20
N LEU A 82 10.46 15.30 -4.70
CA LEU A 82 10.82 15.24 -3.29
C LEU A 82 9.70 15.78 -2.39
N THR A 83 9.11 16.91 -2.76
CA THR A 83 7.99 17.52 -2.02
C THR A 83 6.74 16.64 -2.05
N GLU A 84 6.39 16.10 -3.20
CA GLU A 84 5.24 15.20 -3.33
C GLU A 84 5.41 13.92 -2.50
N VAL A 85 6.60 13.33 -2.50
CA VAL A 85 6.89 12.14 -1.71
C VAL A 85 6.91 12.45 -0.23
N GLU A 86 7.51 13.56 0.19
CA GLU A 86 7.55 14.01 1.59
C GLU A 86 6.14 14.24 2.14
N GLN A 87 5.26 14.84 1.35
CA GLN A 87 3.87 15.11 1.70
C GLN A 87 2.94 13.92 1.47
N SER A 88 3.40 12.89 0.76
CA SER A 88 2.60 11.71 0.53
C SER A 88 2.28 11.03 1.87
N GLN A 89 1.02 10.71 2.05
CA GLN A 89 0.60 9.72 3.03
C GLN A 89 0.43 8.41 2.27
N PRO A 90 1.46 7.55 2.25
CA PRO A 90 1.35 6.29 1.57
C PRO A 90 0.19 5.53 2.17
N VAL A 91 -0.77 5.19 1.33
CA VAL A 91 -1.85 4.31 1.73
C VAL A 91 -1.18 2.98 2.03
N LEU A 92 -1.12 2.65 3.31
CA LEU A 92 -0.75 1.31 3.72
C LEU A 92 -1.72 0.37 3.04
N THR A 93 -1.25 -0.36 2.07
CA THR A 93 -1.95 -1.51 1.51
C THR A 93 -1.88 -2.69 2.48
N THR A 94 -1.99 -2.40 3.73
CA THR A 94 -2.55 -3.30 4.70
C THR A 94 -4.03 -3.00 4.62
N THR A 95 -4.81 -3.95 4.22
CA THR A 95 -6.25 -4.06 4.32
C THR A 95 -6.81 -3.32 5.55
N GLN A 96 -6.52 -2.06 5.70
CA GLN A 96 -7.46 -1.15 6.29
C GLN A 96 -8.44 -0.88 5.17
N ILE A 97 -9.51 -1.65 5.18
CA ILE A 97 -10.77 -1.17 4.69
C ILE A 97 -10.91 0.20 5.32
N GLN A 98 -10.35 1.22 4.65
CA GLN A 98 -10.78 2.56 4.95
C GLN A 98 -12.26 2.55 4.60
N THR A 99 -13.07 2.55 5.62
CA THR A 99 -14.49 2.89 5.60
C THR A 99 -14.64 4.33 5.12
N GLY A 100 -14.11 4.61 3.95
CA GLY A 100 -14.42 5.77 3.14
C GLY A 100 -15.42 5.32 2.10
N ILE A 101 -16.54 5.98 2.06
CA ILE A 101 -17.72 5.77 1.21
C ILE A 101 -17.41 5.37 -0.26
N HIS A 102 -16.19 5.59 -0.74
CA HIS A 102 -15.76 5.25 -2.10
C HIS A 102 -15.13 3.84 -2.25
N GLY A 103 -14.56 3.27 -1.19
CA GLY A 103 -13.95 1.93 -1.25
C GLY A 103 -14.98 0.80 -1.17
N GLU A 104 -16.05 1.00 -0.42
CA GLU A 104 -17.15 0.03 -0.30
C GLU A 104 -17.90 -0.12 -1.63
N SER A 105 -18.10 0.97 -2.35
CA SER A 105 -18.78 0.98 -3.64
C SER A 105 -18.06 0.12 -4.69
N ASN A 106 -16.74 0.21 -4.77
CA ASN A 106 -15.95 -0.57 -5.74
C ASN A 106 -15.91 -2.06 -5.42
N ALA A 107 -15.81 -2.43 -4.14
CA ALA A 107 -15.81 -3.82 -3.71
C ALA A 107 -17.19 -4.46 -3.91
N VAL A 108 -18.26 -3.73 -3.62
CA VAL A 108 -19.64 -4.16 -3.82
C VAL A 108 -19.93 -4.36 -5.30
N SER A 109 -19.57 -3.42 -6.16
CA SER A 109 -19.76 -3.53 -7.61
C SER A 109 -18.95 -4.67 -8.23
N ALA A 110 -17.72 -4.90 -7.76
CA ALA A 110 -16.88 -6.01 -8.22
C ALA A 110 -17.48 -7.37 -7.83
N LEU A 111 -17.98 -7.52 -6.61
CA LEU A 111 -18.67 -8.74 -6.17
C LEU A 111 -19.98 -8.98 -6.94
N ALA A 112 -20.76 -7.95 -7.15
CA ALA A 112 -22.03 -8.05 -7.88
C ALA A 112 -21.85 -8.42 -9.36
N SER A 113 -20.70 -8.10 -9.96
CA SER A 113 -20.42 -8.43 -11.36
C SER A 113 -19.79 -9.81 -11.58
N VAL A 114 -19.16 -10.38 -10.56
CA VAL A 114 -18.40 -11.64 -10.67
C VAL A 114 -19.15 -12.82 -10.05
N VAL A 115 -19.95 -12.59 -9.02
CA VAL A 115 -20.63 -13.64 -8.25
C VAL A 115 -22.14 -13.62 -8.55
N PRO A 116 -22.73 -14.76 -8.94
CA PRO A 116 -24.18 -14.86 -9.16
C PRO A 116 -24.98 -14.53 -7.90
N LEU A 117 -26.12 -13.89 -8.06
CA LEU A 117 -26.99 -13.48 -6.95
C LEU A 117 -27.32 -14.63 -5.99
N ALA A 118 -27.55 -15.82 -6.53
CA ALA A 118 -27.88 -17.03 -5.75
C ALA A 118 -26.74 -17.42 -4.80
N GLU A 119 -25.48 -17.26 -5.21
CA GLU A 119 -24.32 -17.53 -4.37
C GLU A 119 -24.13 -16.47 -3.29
N LEU A 120 -24.42 -15.20 -3.58
CA LEU A 120 -24.38 -14.12 -2.60
C LEU A 120 -25.44 -14.33 -1.50
N GLU A 121 -26.63 -14.73 -1.87
CA GLU A 121 -27.72 -15.03 -0.92
C GLU A 121 -27.40 -16.27 -0.06
N ALA A 122 -26.87 -17.32 -0.66
CA ALA A 122 -26.41 -18.52 0.06
C ALA A 122 -25.26 -18.21 1.03
N ALA A 123 -24.34 -17.34 0.65
CA ALA A 123 -23.27 -16.89 1.52
C ALA A 123 -23.77 -16.07 2.71
N LEU A 124 -24.81 -15.26 2.52
CA LEU A 124 -25.48 -14.51 3.61
C LEU A 124 -26.12 -15.44 4.63
N GLU A 125 -26.79 -16.49 4.20
CA GLU A 125 -27.37 -17.48 5.11
C GLU A 125 -26.28 -18.27 5.86
N SER A 126 -25.21 -18.64 5.19
CA SER A 126 -24.12 -19.42 5.77
C SER A 126 -23.25 -18.64 6.76
N LEU A 127 -23.02 -17.35 6.51
CA LEU A 127 -22.15 -16.51 7.34
C LEU A 127 -22.84 -15.93 8.59
N GLY A 128 -24.16 -15.82 8.58
CA GLY A 128 -25.00 -15.48 9.73
C GLY A 128 -24.43 -14.39 10.65
N ALA A 129 -24.58 -14.58 11.95
CA ALA A 129 -24.19 -13.63 12.99
C ALA A 129 -22.68 -13.63 13.32
N GLN A 130 -21.86 -14.48 12.68
CA GLN A 130 -20.45 -14.65 13.07
C GLN A 130 -19.50 -13.60 12.48
N THR A 131 -19.86 -12.98 11.37
CA THR A 131 -19.02 -11.96 10.72
C THR A 131 -19.87 -10.79 10.20
N PRO A 132 -20.28 -9.85 11.09
CA PRO A 132 -21.23 -8.80 10.72
C PRO A 132 -20.72 -7.86 9.62
N THR A 133 -19.43 -7.62 9.55
CA THR A 133 -18.82 -6.74 8.52
C THR A 133 -18.86 -7.37 7.14
N LEU A 134 -18.53 -8.65 7.03
CA LEU A 134 -18.57 -9.40 5.76
C LEU A 134 -19.99 -9.60 5.27
N SER A 135 -20.92 -9.93 6.18
CA SER A 135 -22.36 -10.05 5.87
C SER A 135 -22.92 -8.76 5.30
N LYS A 136 -22.52 -7.61 5.82
CA LYS A 136 -22.97 -6.30 5.32
C LYS A 136 -22.47 -6.03 3.90
N VAL A 137 -21.22 -6.34 3.59
CA VAL A 137 -20.66 -6.19 2.24
C VAL A 137 -21.37 -7.09 1.25
N ILE A 138 -21.62 -8.33 1.60
CA ILE A 138 -22.33 -9.32 0.77
C ILE A 138 -23.79 -8.91 0.57
N GLU A 139 -24.45 -8.40 1.61
CA GLU A 139 -25.82 -7.87 1.52
C GLU A 139 -25.92 -6.69 0.55
N LEU A 140 -24.98 -5.76 0.61
CA LEU A 140 -24.89 -4.62 -0.33
C LEU A 140 -24.66 -5.11 -1.76
N ALA A 141 -23.77 -6.08 -1.96
CA ALA A 141 -23.49 -6.68 -3.27
C ALA A 141 -24.73 -7.39 -3.84
N ALA A 142 -25.47 -8.15 -3.02
CA ALA A 142 -26.72 -8.79 -3.42
C ALA A 142 -27.81 -7.78 -3.79
N ARG A 143 -27.88 -6.68 -3.07
CA ARG A 143 -28.81 -5.58 -3.36
C ARG A 143 -28.49 -4.91 -4.71
N GLU A 144 -27.23 -4.68 -5.01
CA GLU A 144 -26.79 -4.08 -6.28
C GLU A 144 -27.04 -5.05 -7.46
N ALA A 145 -26.78 -6.34 -7.27
CA ALA A 145 -27.06 -7.36 -8.27
C ALA A 145 -28.55 -7.46 -8.63
N ARG A 146 -29.46 -7.30 -7.65
CA ARG A 146 -30.89 -7.24 -7.89
C ARG A 146 -31.33 -6.04 -8.74
N HIS A 147 -30.67 -4.89 -8.55
CA HIS A 147 -30.93 -3.70 -9.37
C HIS A 147 -30.50 -3.90 -10.82
N HIS A 148 -29.39 -4.58 -11.06
CA HIS A 148 -28.93 -4.91 -12.41
C HIS A 148 -29.85 -5.89 -13.13
N ASP A 149 -30.33 -6.89 -12.43
CA ASP A 149 -31.25 -7.91 -13.00
C ASP A 149 -32.65 -7.31 -13.34
N SER A 150 -33.11 -6.38 -12.50
CA SER A 150 -34.34 -5.64 -12.76
C SER A 150 -34.27 -4.70 -13.96
N ALA A 151 -33.11 -4.15 -14.25
CA ALA A 151 -32.87 -3.27 -15.42
C ALA A 151 -32.80 -4.08 -16.73
N ALA A 152 -32.31 -5.30 -16.69
CA ALA A 152 -32.21 -6.21 -17.85
C ALA A 152 -33.56 -6.81 -18.27
N GLY A 153 -34.54 -6.81 -17.39
CA GLY A 153 -35.92 -7.36 -17.66
C GLY A 153 -36.90 -6.40 -18.31
N LEU A 154 -36.49 -5.18 -18.64
CA LEU A 154 -37.36 -4.14 -19.23
C LEU A 154 -37.10 -3.88 -20.72
N SER A 155 -36.67 -4.91 -21.47
CA SER A 155 -36.54 -4.84 -22.94
C SER A 155 -37.68 -5.57 -23.62
#